data_7a16e2cab18be555f8089d47dee15327
#
_entry.id   7a16e2cab18be555f8089d47dee15327
#
_cell.length_a   1.000
_cell.length_b   1.000
_cell.length_c   1.000
_cell.angle_alpha   90.00
_cell.angle_beta   90.00
_cell.angle_gamma   90.00
#
_symmetry.space_group_name_H-M   'P 1'
#
loop_
_entity.id
_entity.type
_entity.pdbx_description
1 polymer ?
#
loop_
_entity_poly.entity_id
_entity_poly.type
_entity_poly.pdbx_seq_one_letter_code
_entity_poly.pdbx_strand_id
1 'polypeptide(L)'
;MKRPDGRYYLYYNQPCNTFAGLSDSPIGPWTPMTPGDGLVIKDRLVKDVITLDTQLFEDKDGSLYGYWGTWGIFPNSGCGFGVFNPDMKSFARLAMIPNTQARDFFEAPFMIERNGVYYFTYSSGSCH
;
A
#
# COMPACT_ATOMS: atom_id res chain seq x y z
N MET A 1 -2.38 11.32 2.74
CA MET A 1 -3.55 11.33 3.67
C MET A 1 -3.30 12.28 4.83
N LYS A 2 -4.33 12.88 5.44
CA LYS A 2 -4.22 13.65 6.68
C LYS A 2 -4.70 12.78 7.85
N ARG A 3 -3.92 12.76 8.94
CA ARG A 3 -4.24 11.94 10.12
C ARG A 3 -4.79 12.81 11.26
N PRO A 4 -5.40 12.20 12.31
CA PRO A 4 -5.92 12.92 13.48
C PRO A 4 -4.89 13.75 14.25
N ASP A 5 -3.58 13.44 14.11
CA ASP A 5 -2.49 14.26 14.64
C ASP A 5 -2.30 15.61 13.91
N GLY A 6 -3.11 15.84 12.85
CA GLY A 6 -3.08 17.03 12.03
C GLY A 6 -2.05 17.02 10.90
N ARG A 7 -1.19 16.02 10.86
CA ARG A 7 -0.09 15.92 9.89
C ARG A 7 -0.53 15.21 8.62
N TYR A 8 0.23 15.45 7.55
CA TYR A 8 0.04 14.86 6.24
C TYR A 8 1.09 13.78 6.00
N TYR A 9 0.66 12.67 5.45
CA TYR A 9 1.48 11.50 5.14
C TYR A 9 1.37 11.21 3.65
N LEU A 10 2.51 11.16 2.97
CA LEU A 10 2.64 10.83 1.55
C LEU A 10 3.37 9.50 1.41
N TYR A 11 2.77 8.56 0.72
CA TYR A 11 3.42 7.32 0.30
C TYR A 11 3.55 7.34 -1.22
N TYR A 12 4.73 6.99 -1.72
CA TYR A 12 5.02 7.00 -3.15
C TYR A 12 5.99 5.88 -3.52
N ASN A 13 5.94 5.45 -4.77
CA ASN A 13 6.81 4.39 -5.27
C ASN A 13 7.98 4.94 -6.07
N GLN A 14 9.17 4.34 -5.89
CA GLN A 14 10.38 4.63 -6.67
C GLN A 14 11.43 3.51 -6.55
N PRO A 15 11.81 2.89 -7.63
CA PRO A 15 10.99 2.22 -8.63
C PRO A 15 10.41 0.99 -8.00
N CYS A 16 10.57 0.06 -7.53
CA CYS A 16 9.87 -1.07 -6.90
C CYS A 16 9.95 -1.04 -5.37
N ASN A 17 9.88 0.14 -4.79
CA ASN A 17 9.85 0.34 -3.35
C ASN A 17 8.83 1.41 -3.01
N THR A 18 8.26 1.36 -1.80
CA THR A 18 7.42 2.42 -1.28
C THR A 18 8.16 3.21 -0.21
N PHE A 19 8.20 4.50 -0.41
CA PHE A 19 8.76 5.48 0.51
C PHE A 19 7.64 6.28 1.15
N ALA A 20 7.91 6.88 2.31
CA ALA A 20 6.95 7.75 2.97
C ALA A 20 7.59 9.03 3.50
N GLY A 21 6.86 10.11 3.32
CA GLY A 21 7.17 11.42 3.82
C GLY A 21 6.08 11.97 4.73
N LEU A 22 6.46 12.87 5.60
CA LEU A 22 5.65 13.52 6.62
C LEU A 22 5.76 15.03 6.48
N SER A 23 4.63 15.74 6.60
CA SER A 23 4.59 17.20 6.52
C SER A 23 3.45 17.78 7.36
N ASP A 24 3.60 19.04 7.77
CA ASP A 24 2.54 19.83 8.40
C ASP A 24 1.63 20.51 7.35
N SER A 25 1.97 20.39 6.06
CA SER A 25 1.23 20.96 4.92
C SER A 25 0.96 19.91 3.84
N PRO A 26 -0.19 19.97 3.13
CA PRO A 26 -0.49 19.03 2.05
C PRO A 26 0.44 19.14 0.83
N ILE A 27 1.18 20.24 0.73
CA ILE A 27 2.12 20.51 -0.38
C ILE A 27 3.58 20.38 0.04
N GLY A 28 3.86 19.92 1.27
CA GLY A 28 5.21 19.84 1.83
C GLY A 28 5.68 21.16 2.51
N PRO A 29 6.98 21.28 2.82
CA PRO A 29 8.04 20.33 2.49
C PRO A 29 7.87 18.97 3.20
N TRP A 30 8.34 17.90 2.56
CA TRP A 30 8.23 16.54 3.05
C TRP A 30 9.52 16.09 3.74
N THR A 31 9.39 15.53 4.94
CA THR A 31 10.49 14.92 5.68
C THR A 31 10.34 13.40 5.62
N PRO A 32 11.40 12.63 5.31
CA PRO A 32 11.35 11.17 5.33
C PRO A 32 10.86 10.61 6.66
N MET A 33 9.94 9.62 6.63
CA MET A 33 9.41 9.00 7.84
C MET A 33 10.36 8.00 8.50
N THR A 34 11.29 7.45 7.72
CA THR A 34 12.33 6.53 8.21
C THR A 34 13.70 7.17 7.99
N PRO A 35 14.74 6.79 8.77
CA PRO A 35 16.08 7.29 8.57
C PRO A 35 16.57 7.10 7.12
N GLY A 36 17.25 8.10 6.59
CA GLY A 36 17.75 8.12 5.22
C GLY A 36 16.70 8.64 4.24
N ASP A 37 16.15 7.77 3.42
CA ASP A 37 15.31 8.13 2.27
C ASP A 37 13.79 7.99 2.53
N GLY A 38 13.37 7.45 3.66
CA GLY A 38 11.95 7.23 3.97
C GLY A 38 11.40 5.89 3.50
N LEU A 39 12.25 4.89 3.20
CA LEU A 39 11.83 3.55 2.77
C LEU A 39 10.92 2.88 3.81
N VAL A 40 9.73 2.43 3.38
CA VAL A 40 8.74 1.74 4.22
C VAL A 40 8.47 0.33 3.72
N ILE A 41 8.27 0.15 2.41
CA ILE A 41 8.03 -1.17 1.82
C ILE A 41 9.10 -1.40 0.75
N LYS A 42 10.07 -2.27 1.07
CA LYS A 42 11.07 -2.67 0.08
C LYS A 42 10.47 -3.66 -0.93
N ASP A 43 11.06 -3.72 -2.10
CA ASP A 43 10.68 -4.70 -3.10
C ASP A 43 10.66 -6.12 -2.53
N ARG A 44 9.62 -6.88 -2.88
CA ARG A 44 9.41 -8.27 -2.44
C ARG A 44 9.44 -8.46 -0.92
N LEU A 45 9.03 -7.45 -0.16
CA LEU A 45 8.80 -7.60 1.29
C LEU A 45 7.79 -8.71 1.57
N VAL A 46 6.77 -8.83 0.73
CA VAL A 46 5.93 -10.01 0.61
C VAL A 46 6.48 -10.87 -0.52
N LYS A 47 6.79 -12.12 -0.23
CA LYS A 47 7.37 -13.05 -1.21
C LYS A 47 6.52 -13.11 -2.49
N ASP A 48 7.18 -13.08 -3.65
CA ASP A 48 6.57 -13.15 -4.98
C ASP A 48 5.64 -11.96 -5.34
N VAL A 49 5.75 -10.83 -4.60
CA VAL A 49 5.04 -9.58 -4.88
C VAL A 49 6.04 -8.47 -5.16
N ILE A 50 5.97 -7.89 -6.35
CA ILE A 50 6.73 -6.67 -6.68
C ILE A 50 6.01 -5.47 -6.05
N THR A 51 6.77 -4.62 -5.35
CA THR A 51 6.21 -3.47 -4.65
C THR A 51 6.02 -2.29 -5.59
N LEU A 52 4.78 -2.08 -6.00
CA LEU A 52 4.36 -0.95 -6.83
C LEU A 52 2.91 -0.58 -6.52
N ASP A 53 2.50 0.62 -6.92
CA ASP A 53 1.13 1.15 -6.82
C ASP A 53 0.54 1.00 -5.41
N THR A 54 1.33 1.34 -4.40
CA THR A 54 0.91 1.22 -3.00
C THR A 54 -0.23 2.17 -2.68
N GLN A 55 -1.34 1.61 -2.26
CA GLN A 55 -2.48 2.35 -1.71
C GLN A 55 -2.61 2.06 -0.21
N LEU A 56 -2.84 3.11 0.57
CA LEU A 56 -3.20 2.97 1.97
C LEU A 56 -4.69 3.21 2.16
N PHE A 57 -5.27 2.36 3.00
CA PHE A 57 -6.66 2.46 3.41
C PHE A 57 -6.73 2.56 4.94
N GLU A 58 -7.35 3.62 5.44
CA GLU A 58 -7.67 3.78 6.86
C GLU A 58 -9.12 3.39 7.10
N ASP A 59 -9.32 2.39 7.95
CA ASP A 59 -10.65 1.96 8.35
C ASP A 59 -11.23 2.85 9.45
N LYS A 60 -12.52 2.72 9.72
CA LYS A 60 -13.27 3.51 10.71
C LYS A 60 -12.77 3.35 12.14
N ASP A 61 -12.15 2.22 12.46
CA ASP A 61 -11.53 1.95 13.75
C ASP A 61 -10.11 2.54 13.89
N GLY A 62 -9.62 3.21 12.84
CA GLY A 62 -8.29 3.79 12.76
C GLY A 62 -7.19 2.81 12.34
N SER A 63 -7.52 1.55 12.06
CA SER A 63 -6.59 0.57 11.50
C SER A 63 -6.14 1.01 10.12
N LEU A 64 -4.83 0.92 9.87
CA LEU A 64 -4.24 1.28 8.58
C LEU A 64 -3.80 0.03 7.84
N TYR A 65 -4.28 -0.11 6.62
CA TYR A 65 -3.97 -1.20 5.71
C TYR A 65 -3.20 -0.69 4.50
N GLY A 66 -2.24 -1.48 4.02
CA GLY A 66 -1.55 -1.24 2.77
C GLY A 66 -1.85 -2.35 1.76
N TYR A 67 -2.02 -1.96 0.51
CA TYR A 67 -2.18 -2.85 -0.64
C TYR A 67 -1.20 -2.42 -1.70
N TRP A 68 -0.50 -3.36 -2.33
CA TRP A 68 0.48 -3.06 -3.38
C TRP A 68 0.71 -4.25 -4.30
N GLY A 69 1.25 -4.00 -5.46
CA GLY A 69 1.71 -5.04 -6.36
C GLY A 69 1.57 -4.67 -7.82
N THR A 70 2.40 -5.31 -8.61
CA THR A 70 2.30 -5.32 -10.08
C THR A 70 2.65 -6.70 -10.61
N TRP A 71 2.15 -7.00 -11.83
CA TRP A 71 2.29 -8.29 -12.49
C TRP A 71 1.79 -9.46 -11.65
N GLY A 72 0.75 -9.22 -10.86
CA GLY A 72 0.14 -10.22 -9.99
C GLY A 72 -0.48 -11.41 -10.72
N ILE A 73 -0.55 -11.37 -12.05
CA ILE A 73 -1.08 -12.46 -12.89
C ILE A 73 -0.14 -13.67 -13.03
N PHE A 74 1.12 -13.53 -12.64
CA PHE A 74 2.06 -14.66 -12.70
C PHE A 74 1.73 -15.73 -11.66
N PRO A 75 2.10 -16.99 -11.94
CA PRO A 75 1.91 -18.07 -10.97
C PRO A 75 2.53 -17.74 -9.61
N ASN A 76 1.80 -18.03 -8.53
CA ASN A 76 2.21 -17.75 -7.14
C ASN A 76 2.35 -16.26 -6.77
N SER A 77 1.84 -15.37 -7.59
CA SER A 77 1.80 -13.93 -7.33
C SER A 77 0.39 -13.47 -6.94
N GLY A 78 0.27 -12.21 -6.58
CA GLY A 78 -0.97 -11.57 -6.19
C GLY A 78 -0.74 -10.16 -5.66
N CYS A 79 -1.73 -9.62 -4.97
CA CYS A 79 -1.64 -8.34 -4.31
C CYS A 79 -0.97 -8.48 -2.93
N GLY A 80 0.09 -7.72 -2.67
CA GLY A 80 0.66 -7.58 -1.34
C GLY A 80 -0.31 -6.87 -0.40
N PHE A 81 -0.31 -7.30 0.84
CA PHE A 81 -1.19 -6.77 1.88
C PHE A 81 -0.42 -6.62 3.19
N GLY A 82 -0.62 -5.51 3.89
CA GLY A 82 -0.06 -5.29 5.21
C GLY A 82 -1.02 -4.56 6.15
N VAL A 83 -1.00 -4.95 7.42
CA VAL A 83 -1.60 -4.17 8.51
C VAL A 83 -0.49 -3.40 9.17
N PHE A 84 -0.56 -2.08 9.11
CA PHE A 84 0.45 -1.23 9.73
C PHE A 84 0.33 -1.20 11.26
N ASN A 85 1.46 -1.08 11.92
CA ASN A 85 1.51 -0.66 13.31
C ASN A 85 1.15 0.85 13.42
N PRO A 86 0.83 1.35 14.63
CA PRO A 86 0.53 2.77 14.84
C PRO A 86 1.63 3.74 14.39
N ASP A 87 2.86 3.27 14.25
CA ASP A 87 3.99 4.06 13.75
C ASP A 87 3.92 4.37 12.24
N MET A 88 2.97 3.75 11.51
CA MET A 88 2.70 3.91 10.07
C MET A 88 3.88 3.55 9.14
N LYS A 89 4.89 2.84 9.64
CA LYS A 89 6.10 2.46 8.88
C LYS A 89 6.56 1.03 9.13
N SER A 90 6.00 0.35 10.12
CA SER A 90 6.21 -1.07 10.37
C SER A 90 4.89 -1.83 10.33
N PHE A 91 4.95 -3.17 10.26
CA PHE A 91 3.78 -4.00 10.03
C PHE A 91 3.52 -4.94 11.21
N ALA A 92 2.27 -4.99 11.66
CA ALA A 92 1.76 -6.01 12.56
C ALA A 92 1.52 -7.35 11.83
N ARG A 93 1.17 -7.27 10.54
CA ARG A 93 0.91 -8.43 9.69
C ARG A 93 1.26 -8.12 8.24
N LEU A 94 1.83 -9.12 7.56
CA LEU A 94 2.07 -9.13 6.13
C LEU A 94 1.45 -10.39 5.52
N ALA A 95 0.85 -10.26 4.35
CA ALA A 95 0.28 -11.38 3.61
C ALA A 95 0.21 -11.05 2.10
N MET A 96 -0.22 -12.01 1.33
CA MET A 96 -0.56 -11.85 -0.07
C MET A 96 -2.02 -12.24 -0.28
N ILE A 97 -2.75 -11.43 -1.03
CA ILE A 97 -4.05 -11.79 -1.60
C ILE A 97 -3.76 -12.50 -2.93
N PRO A 98 -3.93 -13.83 -3.00
CA PRO A 98 -3.53 -14.57 -4.18
C PRO A 98 -4.49 -14.33 -5.35
N ASN A 99 -4.03 -14.59 -6.57
CA ASN A 99 -4.85 -14.47 -7.79
C ASN A 99 -6.07 -15.39 -7.81
N THR A 100 -6.12 -16.39 -6.95
CA THR A 100 -7.33 -17.22 -6.75
C THR A 100 -8.45 -16.46 -6.02
N GLN A 101 -8.12 -15.39 -5.30
CA GLN A 101 -9.07 -14.53 -4.60
C GLN A 101 -9.28 -13.20 -5.34
N ALA A 102 -8.20 -12.49 -5.69
CA ALA A 102 -8.24 -11.31 -6.56
C ALA A 102 -7.95 -11.77 -8.00
N ARG A 103 -8.99 -12.29 -8.66
CA ARG A 103 -8.86 -12.96 -9.96
C ARG A 103 -8.28 -12.02 -11.01
N ASP A 104 -7.25 -12.50 -11.72
CA ASP A 104 -6.55 -11.75 -12.77
C ASP A 104 -6.00 -10.40 -12.30
N PHE A 105 -5.67 -10.29 -11.01
CA PHE A 105 -5.02 -9.09 -10.47
C PHE A 105 -3.74 -8.82 -11.23
N PHE A 106 -3.65 -7.59 -11.76
CA PHE A 106 -2.44 -7.12 -12.43
C PHE A 106 -1.73 -6.07 -11.55
N GLU A 107 -2.35 -4.92 -11.28
CA GLU A 107 -1.75 -3.84 -10.48
C GLU A 107 -2.81 -2.84 -9.99
N ALA A 108 -2.36 -1.71 -9.42
CA ALA A 108 -3.17 -0.59 -8.96
C ALA A 108 -4.30 -1.01 -7.99
N PRO A 109 -3.98 -1.74 -6.90
CA PRO A 109 -4.99 -2.10 -5.92
C PRO A 109 -5.56 -0.86 -5.25
N PHE A 110 -6.88 -0.86 -5.01
CA PHE A 110 -7.54 0.23 -4.33
C PHE A 110 -8.70 -0.28 -3.47
N MET A 111 -8.64 0.01 -2.18
CA MET A 111 -9.68 -0.35 -1.22
C MET A 111 -10.49 0.88 -0.83
N ILE A 112 -11.81 0.75 -0.86
CA ILE A 112 -12.75 1.72 -0.31
C ILE A 112 -13.81 1.01 0.53
N GLU A 113 -14.36 1.70 1.52
CA GLU A 113 -15.54 1.27 2.26
C GLU A 113 -16.70 2.23 1.99
N ARG A 114 -17.89 1.69 1.75
CA ARG A 114 -19.11 2.46 1.61
C ARG A 114 -20.27 1.68 2.23
N ASN A 115 -20.94 2.30 3.19
CA ASN A 115 -22.12 1.74 3.87
C ASN A 115 -21.86 0.36 4.51
N GLY A 116 -20.67 0.14 5.08
CA GLY A 116 -20.28 -1.12 5.70
C GLY A 116 -19.82 -2.21 4.72
N VAL A 117 -19.76 -1.90 3.43
CA VAL A 117 -19.27 -2.81 2.39
C VAL A 117 -17.89 -2.36 1.91
N TYR A 118 -16.95 -3.30 1.86
CA TYR A 118 -15.60 -3.06 1.36
C TYR A 118 -15.53 -3.44 -0.12
N TYR A 119 -15.00 -2.51 -0.92
CA TYR A 119 -14.80 -2.71 -2.36
C TYR A 119 -13.31 -2.72 -2.64
N PHE A 120 -12.81 -3.85 -3.09
CA PHE A 120 -11.44 -4.00 -3.56
C PHE A 120 -11.41 -3.92 -5.08
N THR A 121 -10.84 -2.86 -5.62
CA THR A 121 -10.72 -2.64 -7.07
C THR A 121 -9.26 -2.69 -7.49
N TYR A 122 -9.00 -3.07 -8.74
CA TYR A 122 -7.65 -3.20 -9.29
C TYR A 122 -7.71 -3.29 -10.81
N SER A 123 -6.58 -3.07 -11.46
CA SER A 123 -6.42 -3.40 -12.89
C SER A 123 -6.29 -4.91 -13.07
N SER A 124 -6.95 -5.46 -14.08
CA SER A 124 -6.85 -6.87 -14.44
C SER A 124 -6.29 -7.03 -15.86
N GLY A 125 -5.67 -8.18 -16.14
CA GLY A 125 -5.08 -8.46 -17.44
C GLY A 125 -3.63 -8.04 -17.55
N SER A 126 -3.24 -7.52 -18.71
CA SER A 126 -1.90 -7.03 -19.00
C SER A 126 -1.96 -5.73 -19.80
N CYS A 127 -0.83 -5.00 -19.85
CA CYS A 127 -0.69 -3.78 -20.64
C CYS A 127 -0.56 -4.04 -22.17
N HIS A 128 -1.08 -5.14 -22.69
CA HIS A 128 -1.01 -5.52 -24.11
C HIS A 128 -2.36 -5.41 -24.80
#